data_f3f0208b9cf1c18caebe8a5cd7dd459d
#
_entry.id   f3f0208b9cf1c18caebe8a5cd7dd459d
#
_cell.length_a   1.000
_cell.length_b   1.000
_cell.length_c   1.000
_cell.angle_alpha   90.00
_cell.angle_beta   90.00
_cell.angle_gamma   90.00
#
_symmetry.space_group_name_H-M   'P 1'
#
loop_
_entity.id
_entity.type
_entity.pdbx_description
1 polymer ?
#
loop_
_entity_poly.entity_id
_entity_poly.type
_entity_poly.pdbx_seq_one_letter_code
_entity_poly.pdbx_strand_id
1 'polypeptide(L)'
;VEKSLKGWKEIEYEVMRDRYDNCIAICNMENFDPLGIHTGESIVVAPTQTLSAKECQFLHDLAIKMVRHIGIVGECNVQYAFDPESEDYRVIEVNARLSRSSALASKATGYPLAFVAAKLGLGYGLFDLKNSVTKTTSAFFEPALDYCVCKIPRWDLGKFHGVDRELGSSMKSVGEVMAIGRTFEEAIQKGLRMIGQGMHGFVENKELVIEDIDKALREPTDKRIFVISKAMRAGYTVDQIHDLTKIDKWFLDKLMNIMQTSKELHEWGNNHTQLSQLPKDLLYRAKRQGFSDFQV
;
A
#
# COMPACT_ATOMS: atom_id res chain seq x y z
N VAL A 1 -30.30 -1.87 5.55
CA VAL A 1 -29.77 -2.82 4.55
C VAL A 1 -28.96 -2.01 3.55
N GLU A 2 -27.74 -2.42 3.28
CA GLU A 2 -26.82 -1.75 2.38
C GLU A 2 -26.35 -2.70 1.28
N LYS A 3 -25.91 -2.16 0.14
CA LYS A 3 -25.25 -2.96 -0.90
C LYS A 3 -23.86 -3.37 -0.44
N SER A 4 -23.52 -4.66 -0.52
CA SER A 4 -22.16 -5.11 -0.29
C SER A 4 -21.25 -4.65 -1.42
N LEU A 5 -20.13 -4.05 -1.07
CA LEU A 5 -19.07 -3.64 -2.00
C LEU A 5 -17.82 -4.53 -1.85
N LYS A 6 -17.98 -5.74 -1.29
CA LYS A 6 -16.90 -6.69 -1.11
C LYS A 6 -16.23 -7.00 -2.46
N GLY A 7 -14.91 -6.91 -2.51
CA GLY A 7 -14.11 -7.13 -3.71
C GLY A 7 -13.82 -5.87 -4.52
N TRP A 8 -14.44 -4.73 -4.18
CA TRP A 8 -14.10 -3.45 -4.78
C TRP A 8 -12.75 -2.95 -4.27
N LYS A 9 -12.08 -2.13 -5.06
CA LYS A 9 -10.83 -1.45 -4.65
C LYS A 9 -11.14 -0.33 -3.65
N GLU A 10 -10.23 -0.09 -2.74
CA GLU A 10 -10.26 1.09 -1.88
C GLU A 10 -9.15 2.05 -2.30
N ILE A 11 -9.55 3.25 -2.70
CA ILE A 11 -8.68 4.30 -3.21
C ILE A 11 -8.81 5.53 -2.32
N GLU A 12 -7.69 6.15 -2.00
CA GLU A 12 -7.65 7.33 -1.15
C GLU A 12 -6.94 8.49 -1.83
N TYR A 13 -7.42 9.69 -1.52
CA TYR A 13 -6.77 10.95 -1.89
C TYR A 13 -6.57 11.83 -0.65
N GLU A 14 -5.35 12.32 -0.49
CA GLU A 14 -5.05 13.38 0.48
C GLU A 14 -5.14 14.72 -0.23
N VAL A 15 -6.04 15.58 0.24
CA VAL A 15 -6.38 16.86 -0.40
C VAL A 15 -6.09 18.00 0.56
N MET A 16 -5.57 19.10 0.04
CA MET A 16 -5.30 20.32 0.79
C MET A 16 -6.05 21.49 0.16
N ARG A 17 -6.81 22.26 0.98
CA ARG A 17 -7.54 23.43 0.51
C ARG A 17 -7.40 24.60 1.48
N ASP A 18 -7.16 25.80 0.95
CA ASP A 18 -7.12 27.02 1.72
C ASP A 18 -8.48 27.77 1.73
N ARG A 19 -8.56 28.84 2.51
CA ARG A 19 -9.75 29.68 2.60
C ARG A 19 -10.09 30.48 1.33
N TYR A 20 -9.14 30.57 0.38
CA TYR A 20 -9.27 31.30 -0.88
C TYR A 20 -9.69 30.39 -2.05
N ASP A 21 -10.08 29.14 -1.73
CA ASP A 21 -10.49 28.10 -2.67
C ASP A 21 -9.35 27.52 -3.54
N ASN A 22 -8.11 27.76 -3.19
CA ASN A 22 -7.00 27.02 -3.79
C ASN A 22 -7.00 25.59 -3.23
N CYS A 23 -7.07 24.60 -4.11
CA CYS A 23 -7.27 23.21 -3.73
C CYS A 23 -6.38 22.31 -4.59
N ILE A 24 -5.66 21.39 -3.94
CA ILE A 24 -4.73 20.45 -4.60
C ILE A 24 -4.85 19.07 -3.97
N ALA A 25 -4.58 18.03 -4.79
CA ALA A 25 -4.40 16.67 -4.30
C ALA A 25 -2.90 16.41 -4.09
N ILE A 26 -2.54 15.99 -2.88
CA ILE A 26 -1.14 15.79 -2.50
C ILE A 26 -0.65 14.39 -2.86
N CYS A 27 -1.51 13.40 -2.68
CA CYS A 27 -1.15 11.99 -2.90
C CYS A 27 -2.42 11.18 -3.16
N ASN A 28 -2.32 10.22 -4.08
CA ASN A 28 -3.27 9.13 -4.19
C ASN A 28 -2.63 7.85 -3.65
N MET A 29 -3.45 6.97 -3.10
CA MET A 29 -3.04 5.71 -2.50
C MET A 29 -4.10 4.65 -2.78
N GLU A 30 -3.70 3.39 -2.80
CA GLU A 30 -4.63 2.27 -2.89
C GLU A 30 -4.29 1.18 -1.87
N ASN A 31 -5.32 0.51 -1.40
CA ASN A 31 -5.18 -0.65 -0.55
C ASN A 31 -4.84 -1.89 -1.39
N PHE A 32 -3.88 -2.66 -0.91
CA PHE A 32 -3.56 -3.98 -1.47
C PHE A 32 -4.72 -4.96 -1.27
N ASP A 33 -5.35 -4.90 -0.11
CA ASP A 33 -6.53 -5.69 0.21
C ASP A 33 -7.80 -5.04 -0.36
N PRO A 34 -8.78 -5.84 -0.84
CA PRO A 34 -10.06 -5.30 -1.26
C PRO A 34 -10.83 -4.68 -0.11
N LEU A 35 -11.85 -3.88 -0.44
CA LEU A 35 -12.73 -3.22 0.52
C LEU A 35 -13.32 -4.21 1.55
N GLY A 36 -13.38 -3.77 2.80
CA GLY A 36 -13.85 -4.53 3.96
C GLY A 36 -12.80 -4.66 5.06
N ILE A 37 -11.55 -4.31 4.77
CA ILE A 37 -10.46 -4.20 5.75
C ILE A 37 -10.17 -2.72 5.93
N HIS A 38 -10.16 -2.24 7.19
CA HIS A 38 -9.82 -0.86 7.47
C HIS A 38 -8.45 -0.49 6.90
N THR A 39 -8.31 0.69 6.27
CA THR A 39 -7.04 1.16 5.68
C THR A 39 -5.86 1.06 6.65
N GLY A 40 -6.07 1.31 7.93
CA GLY A 40 -5.05 1.13 8.98
C GLY A 40 -4.51 -0.30 9.09
N GLU A 41 -5.31 -1.29 8.66
CA GLU A 41 -5.00 -2.72 8.73
C GLU A 41 -4.55 -3.29 7.38
N SER A 42 -4.67 -2.53 6.29
CA SER A 42 -4.25 -2.95 4.96
C SER A 42 -2.81 -2.54 4.66
N ILE A 43 -2.16 -3.29 3.77
CA ILE A 43 -0.98 -2.81 3.06
C ILE A 43 -1.46 -1.73 2.10
N VAL A 44 -0.84 -0.54 2.14
CA VAL A 44 -1.21 0.60 1.28
C VAL A 44 -0.06 0.97 0.37
N VAL A 45 -0.37 1.23 -0.88
CA VAL A 45 0.62 1.55 -1.92
C VAL A 45 0.38 2.95 -2.46
N ALA A 46 1.45 3.73 -2.57
CA ALA A 46 1.43 5.06 -3.16
C ALA A 46 2.54 5.20 -4.23
N PRO A 47 2.26 5.80 -5.39
CA PRO A 47 0.94 6.17 -5.90
C PRO A 47 0.11 4.93 -6.26
N THR A 48 -1.17 5.10 -6.60
CA THR A 48 -2.02 4.00 -7.11
C THR A 48 -1.35 3.34 -8.31
N GLN A 49 -1.39 2.01 -8.37
CA GLN A 49 -0.70 1.21 -9.40
C GLN A 49 -1.68 0.59 -10.40
N THR A 50 -2.92 0.35 -9.97
CA THR A 50 -3.90 -0.44 -10.73
C THR A 50 -4.98 0.41 -11.40
N LEU A 51 -4.92 1.73 -11.27
CA LEU A 51 -5.79 2.66 -11.98
C LEU A 51 -5.16 3.15 -13.28
N SER A 52 -5.97 3.30 -14.31
CA SER A 52 -5.58 4.03 -15.53
C SER A 52 -5.43 5.53 -15.26
N ALA A 53 -4.75 6.25 -16.15
CA ALA A 53 -4.62 7.71 -16.05
C ALA A 53 -5.99 8.42 -16.05
N LYS A 54 -6.96 7.90 -16.81
CA LYS A 54 -8.34 8.42 -16.86
C LYS A 54 -9.05 8.28 -15.51
N GLU A 55 -8.94 7.12 -14.88
CA GLU A 55 -9.53 6.84 -13.57
C GLU A 55 -8.86 7.66 -12.48
N CYS A 56 -7.53 7.76 -12.48
CA CYS A 56 -6.80 8.63 -11.56
C CYS A 56 -7.28 10.08 -11.66
N GLN A 57 -7.38 10.62 -12.87
CA GLN A 57 -7.81 12.00 -13.08
C GLN A 57 -9.27 12.19 -12.65
N PHE A 58 -10.14 11.24 -12.97
CA PHE A 58 -11.55 11.28 -12.57
C PHE A 58 -11.72 11.34 -11.04
N LEU A 59 -11.04 10.45 -10.30
CA LEU A 59 -11.13 10.41 -8.84
C LEU A 59 -10.44 11.63 -8.20
N HIS A 60 -9.35 12.13 -8.80
CA HIS A 60 -8.70 13.36 -8.41
C HIS A 60 -9.68 14.57 -8.49
N ASP A 61 -10.30 14.77 -9.64
CA ASP A 61 -11.22 15.87 -9.86
C ASP A 61 -12.44 15.78 -8.94
N LEU A 62 -12.91 14.58 -8.70
CA LEU A 62 -14.00 14.31 -7.75
C LEU A 62 -13.60 14.67 -6.32
N ALA A 63 -12.38 14.32 -5.88
CA ALA A 63 -11.87 14.67 -4.56
C ALA A 63 -11.80 16.19 -4.37
N ILE A 64 -11.24 16.90 -5.34
CA ILE A 64 -11.20 18.38 -5.34
C ILE A 64 -12.62 18.99 -5.26
N LYS A 65 -13.54 18.48 -6.09
CA LYS A 65 -14.93 18.94 -6.12
C LYS A 65 -15.62 18.73 -4.77
N MET A 66 -15.40 17.59 -4.14
CA MET A 66 -16.01 17.26 -2.84
C MET A 66 -15.50 18.17 -1.72
N VAL A 67 -14.18 18.33 -1.63
CA VAL A 67 -13.54 19.16 -0.60
C VAL A 67 -13.98 20.62 -0.74
N ARG A 68 -14.11 21.12 -1.96
CA ARG A 68 -14.67 22.46 -2.25
C ARG A 68 -16.14 22.57 -1.86
N HIS A 69 -16.96 21.58 -2.23
CA HIS A 69 -18.40 21.58 -1.95
C HIS A 69 -18.70 21.58 -0.45
N ILE A 70 -17.95 20.82 0.33
CA ILE A 70 -18.09 20.77 1.79
C ILE A 70 -17.52 22.03 2.44
N GLY A 71 -16.62 22.75 1.77
CA GLY A 71 -16.02 23.98 2.27
C GLY A 71 -14.90 23.75 3.29
N ILE A 72 -14.20 22.58 3.22
CA ILE A 72 -13.11 22.24 4.12
C ILE A 72 -11.95 23.22 3.91
N VAL A 73 -11.36 23.69 5.01
CA VAL A 73 -10.09 24.44 5.03
C VAL A 73 -9.08 23.65 5.83
N GLY A 74 -7.95 23.33 5.21
CA GLY A 74 -6.93 22.47 5.77
C GLY A 74 -6.77 21.19 4.96
N GLU A 75 -6.49 20.10 5.64
CA GLU A 75 -6.30 18.79 5.06
C GLU A 75 -7.58 17.94 5.13
N CYS A 76 -7.75 17.09 4.13
CA CYS A 76 -8.87 16.18 4.05
C CYS A 76 -8.48 14.89 3.32
N ASN A 77 -8.75 13.75 3.93
CA ASN A 77 -8.67 12.45 3.29
C ASN A 77 -10.04 12.07 2.70
N VAL A 78 -10.05 11.68 1.44
CA VAL A 78 -11.24 11.21 0.72
C VAL A 78 -11.03 9.76 0.32
N GLN A 79 -11.96 8.89 0.70
CA GLN A 79 -11.89 7.45 0.43
C GLN A 79 -13.00 7.01 -0.51
N TYR A 80 -12.62 6.22 -1.50
CA TYR A 80 -13.50 5.67 -2.52
C TYR A 80 -13.49 4.16 -2.51
N ALA A 81 -14.68 3.55 -2.66
CA ALA A 81 -14.82 2.22 -3.22
C ALA A 81 -14.91 2.36 -4.75
N PHE A 82 -14.07 1.64 -5.46
CA PHE A 82 -14.02 1.66 -6.93
C PHE A 82 -14.19 0.24 -7.46
N ASP A 83 -15.19 0.04 -8.34
CA ASP A 83 -15.45 -1.26 -8.96
C ASP A 83 -14.45 -1.51 -10.09
N PRO A 84 -13.61 -2.55 -10.00
CA PRO A 84 -12.61 -2.82 -11.03
C PRO A 84 -13.19 -3.25 -12.39
N GLU A 85 -14.48 -3.65 -12.43
CA GLU A 85 -15.12 -4.19 -13.63
C GLU A 85 -15.96 -3.15 -14.39
N SER A 86 -16.61 -2.23 -13.67
CA SER A 86 -17.61 -1.33 -14.27
C SER A 86 -17.23 0.15 -14.20
N GLU A 87 -16.10 0.50 -13.61
CA GLU A 87 -15.71 1.89 -13.29
C GLU A 87 -16.74 2.59 -12.37
N ASP A 88 -17.71 1.89 -11.76
CA ASP A 88 -18.63 2.46 -10.79
C ASP A 88 -17.89 2.78 -9.48
N TYR A 89 -18.32 3.78 -8.76
CA TYR A 89 -17.66 4.20 -7.54
C TYR A 89 -18.65 4.59 -6.45
N ARG A 90 -18.17 4.55 -5.22
CA ARG A 90 -18.87 5.11 -4.05
C ARG A 90 -17.88 5.87 -3.20
N VAL A 91 -18.32 7.00 -2.69
CA VAL A 91 -17.62 7.70 -1.63
C VAL A 91 -17.90 6.96 -0.33
N ILE A 92 -16.85 6.48 0.32
CA ILE A 92 -16.96 5.74 1.58
C ILE A 92 -16.95 6.74 2.73
N GLU A 93 -15.90 7.57 2.75
CA GLU A 93 -15.63 8.43 3.87
C GLU A 93 -14.90 9.71 3.44
N VAL A 94 -15.19 10.81 4.14
CA VAL A 94 -14.48 12.08 3.99
C VAL A 94 -14.03 12.52 5.38
N ASN A 95 -12.73 12.48 5.60
CA ASN A 95 -12.10 12.78 6.88
C ASN A 95 -11.44 14.16 6.85
N ALA A 96 -12.13 15.20 7.36
CA ALA A 96 -11.61 16.57 7.43
C ALA A 96 -10.62 16.74 8.60
N ARG A 97 -9.62 15.93 8.66
CA ARG A 97 -8.59 15.89 9.70
C ARG A 97 -7.36 15.14 9.23
N LEU A 98 -6.21 15.42 9.82
CA LEU A 98 -5.02 14.59 9.68
C LEU A 98 -5.26 13.17 10.21
N SER A 99 -4.70 12.20 9.50
CA SER A 99 -4.86 10.78 9.78
C SER A 99 -3.53 10.03 9.67
N ARG A 100 -3.54 8.71 9.83
CA ARG A 100 -2.34 7.88 9.56
C ARG A 100 -1.96 7.91 8.09
N SER A 101 -2.92 7.93 7.18
CA SER A 101 -2.69 8.07 5.73
C SER A 101 -2.05 9.41 5.38
N SER A 102 -2.41 10.49 6.06
CA SER A 102 -1.76 11.80 5.90
C SER A 102 -0.27 11.76 6.28
N ALA A 103 0.07 11.02 7.34
CA ALA A 103 1.48 10.79 7.71
C ALA A 103 2.23 9.99 6.66
N LEU A 104 1.60 8.96 6.08
CA LEU A 104 2.15 8.20 4.95
C LEU A 104 2.37 9.10 3.74
N ALA A 105 1.35 9.87 3.33
CA ALA A 105 1.43 10.78 2.20
C ALA A 105 2.52 11.83 2.39
N SER A 106 2.66 12.41 3.60
CA SER A 106 3.74 13.35 3.91
C SER A 106 5.13 12.76 3.70
N LYS A 107 5.35 11.54 4.17
CA LYS A 107 6.63 10.83 4.01
C LYS A 107 6.87 10.40 2.57
N ALA A 108 5.81 9.94 1.88
CA ALA A 108 5.91 9.49 0.50
C ALA A 108 6.24 10.63 -0.46
N THR A 109 5.65 11.80 -0.26
CA THR A 109 5.75 12.94 -1.20
C THR A 109 6.76 14.00 -0.81
N GLY A 110 7.20 14.02 0.46
CA GLY A 110 7.97 15.14 1.00
C GLY A 110 7.14 16.42 1.17
N TYR A 111 5.81 16.32 1.11
CA TYR A 111 4.91 17.45 1.38
C TYR A 111 4.51 17.46 2.86
N PRO A 112 4.83 18.52 3.62
CA PRO A 112 4.59 18.56 5.07
C PRO A 112 3.12 18.86 5.40
N LEU A 113 2.22 17.90 5.21
CA LEU A 113 0.76 18.07 5.35
C LEU A 113 0.36 18.73 6.67
N ALA A 114 0.88 18.23 7.79
CA ALA A 114 0.53 18.76 9.11
C ALA A 114 0.96 20.23 9.30
N PHE A 115 2.16 20.58 8.83
CA PHE A 115 2.65 21.95 8.90
C PHE A 115 1.79 22.90 8.05
N VAL A 116 1.53 22.51 6.80
CA VAL A 116 0.72 23.33 5.89
C VAL A 116 -0.72 23.45 6.42
N ALA A 117 -1.35 22.34 6.84
CA ALA A 117 -2.71 22.37 7.40
C ALA A 117 -2.81 23.31 8.61
N ALA A 118 -1.83 23.28 9.51
CA ALA A 118 -1.80 24.21 10.65
C ALA A 118 -1.71 25.68 10.21
N LYS A 119 -0.93 26.00 9.19
CA LYS A 119 -0.82 27.33 8.63
C LYS A 119 -2.12 27.78 7.95
N LEU A 120 -2.77 26.88 7.19
CA LEU A 120 -4.06 27.17 6.58
C LEU A 120 -5.14 27.46 7.63
N GLY A 121 -5.14 26.72 8.74
CA GLY A 121 -6.02 26.96 9.89
C GLY A 121 -5.81 28.34 10.55
N LEU A 122 -4.61 28.90 10.44
CA LEU A 122 -4.29 30.27 10.89
C LEU A 122 -4.61 31.33 9.83
N GLY A 123 -5.15 30.96 8.67
CA GLY A 123 -5.62 31.88 7.63
C GLY A 123 -4.62 32.18 6.51
N TYR A 124 -3.47 31.52 6.48
CA TYR A 124 -2.55 31.61 5.34
C TYR A 124 -3.14 30.95 4.10
N GLY A 125 -2.79 31.45 2.91
CA GLY A 125 -3.09 30.81 1.64
C GLY A 125 -1.97 29.82 1.23
N LEU A 126 -2.32 28.88 0.35
CA LEU A 126 -1.34 27.92 -0.18
C LEU A 126 -0.20 28.61 -0.94
N PHE A 127 -0.49 29.76 -1.62
CA PHE A 127 0.51 30.55 -2.32
C PHE A 127 1.49 31.26 -1.38
N ASP A 128 1.07 31.57 -0.14
CA ASP A 128 1.88 32.28 0.84
C ASP A 128 2.95 31.35 1.48
N LEU A 129 2.80 30.05 1.29
CA LEU A 129 3.59 29.04 1.97
C LEU A 129 4.59 28.36 1.03
N LYS A 130 5.76 28.09 1.58
CA LYS A 130 6.76 27.20 0.95
C LYS A 130 6.74 25.84 1.62
N ASN A 131 7.07 24.82 0.84
CA ASN A 131 7.33 23.50 1.37
C ASN A 131 8.54 23.55 2.30
N SER A 132 8.33 23.28 3.58
CA SER A 132 9.40 23.38 4.61
C SER A 132 10.43 22.25 4.50
N VAL A 133 10.14 21.18 3.79
CA VAL A 133 11.04 20.03 3.55
C VAL A 133 11.95 20.31 2.35
N THR A 134 11.37 20.62 1.20
CA THR A 134 12.15 20.89 -0.03
C THR A 134 12.80 22.28 -0.02
N LYS A 135 12.20 23.25 0.69
CA LYS A 135 12.60 24.66 0.80
C LYS A 135 12.56 25.44 -0.51
N THR A 136 12.29 24.78 -1.62
CA THR A 136 12.34 25.35 -2.99
C THR A 136 10.98 25.43 -3.65
N THR A 137 10.06 24.50 -3.35
CA THR A 137 8.74 24.45 -3.95
C THR A 137 7.69 25.22 -3.14
N SER A 138 6.65 25.74 -3.83
CA SER A 138 5.46 26.31 -3.21
C SER A 138 4.65 25.19 -2.53
N ALA A 139 3.87 25.55 -1.50
CA ALA A 139 2.86 24.65 -0.96
C ALA A 139 1.69 24.44 -1.93
N PHE A 140 1.49 25.33 -2.90
CA PHE A 140 0.53 25.17 -3.99
C PHE A 140 1.19 24.42 -5.16
N PHE A 141 1.49 23.15 -4.93
CA PHE A 141 2.15 22.29 -5.90
C PHE A 141 1.77 20.83 -5.62
N GLU A 142 1.22 20.15 -6.62
CA GLU A 142 0.89 18.73 -6.52
C GLU A 142 2.14 17.87 -6.73
N PRO A 143 2.56 17.07 -5.72
CA PRO A 143 3.69 16.17 -5.88
C PRO A 143 3.43 15.09 -6.93
N ALA A 144 4.49 14.70 -7.64
CA ALA A 144 4.49 13.55 -8.55
C ALA A 144 5.56 12.55 -8.08
N LEU A 145 5.18 11.26 -7.98
CA LEU A 145 6.06 10.19 -7.52
C LEU A 145 6.55 9.36 -8.70
N ASP A 146 7.87 9.22 -8.85
CA ASP A 146 8.53 8.31 -9.79
C ASP A 146 9.09 7.05 -9.12
N TYR A 147 8.60 6.74 -7.93
CA TYR A 147 8.95 5.59 -7.09
C TYR A 147 7.69 5.03 -6.43
N CYS A 148 7.81 3.82 -5.93
CA CYS A 148 6.73 3.13 -5.24
C CYS A 148 6.96 3.16 -3.73
N VAL A 149 5.93 3.51 -2.98
CA VAL A 149 5.93 3.49 -1.52
C VAL A 149 4.94 2.44 -1.04
N CYS A 150 5.36 1.61 -0.09
CA CYS A 150 4.54 0.57 0.49
C CYS A 150 4.50 0.73 2.01
N LYS A 151 3.31 0.95 2.57
CA LYS A 151 3.04 0.94 4.00
C LYS A 151 2.58 -0.45 4.40
N ILE A 152 3.19 -1.03 5.42
CA ILE A 152 2.81 -2.34 5.98
C ILE A 152 2.50 -2.16 7.46
N PRO A 153 1.29 -2.55 7.91
CA PRO A 153 0.94 -2.52 9.32
C PRO A 153 1.73 -3.55 10.12
N ARG A 154 1.95 -3.24 11.39
CA ARG A 154 2.46 -4.20 12.37
C ARG A 154 1.35 -4.63 13.30
N TRP A 155 1.19 -5.93 13.44
CA TRP A 155 0.29 -6.54 14.42
C TRP A 155 1.07 -7.34 15.45
N ASP A 156 0.64 -7.28 16.70
CA ASP A 156 1.17 -8.08 17.81
C ASP A 156 0.14 -9.12 18.30
N LEU A 157 -0.80 -9.50 17.44
CA LEU A 157 -1.93 -10.38 17.78
C LEU A 157 -1.47 -11.73 18.33
N GLY A 158 -0.33 -12.24 17.87
CA GLY A 158 0.24 -13.49 18.36
C GLY A 158 0.72 -13.48 19.82
N LYS A 159 0.81 -12.29 20.45
CA LYS A 159 1.19 -12.15 21.87
C LYS A 159 0.02 -12.43 22.83
N PHE A 160 -1.20 -12.44 22.33
CA PHE A 160 -2.41 -12.58 23.14
C PHE A 160 -3.11 -13.91 22.86
N HIS A 161 -3.49 -14.62 23.91
CA HIS A 161 -4.27 -15.85 23.80
C HIS A 161 -5.74 -15.52 23.51
N GLY A 162 -6.37 -16.28 22.59
CA GLY A 162 -7.81 -16.18 22.31
C GLY A 162 -8.23 -14.94 21.52
N VAL A 163 -7.27 -14.17 20.99
CA VAL A 163 -7.59 -13.02 20.14
C VAL A 163 -7.98 -13.47 18.75
N ASP A 164 -9.06 -12.90 18.23
CA ASP A 164 -9.43 -13.06 16.83
C ASP A 164 -8.41 -12.34 15.93
N ARG A 165 -7.82 -13.08 15.00
CA ARG A 165 -6.79 -12.60 14.06
C ARG A 165 -7.35 -12.13 12.73
N GLU A 166 -8.65 -12.31 12.48
CA GLU A 166 -9.28 -11.83 11.27
C GLU A 166 -9.27 -10.30 11.22
N LEU A 167 -8.81 -9.76 10.10
CA LEU A 167 -8.76 -8.32 9.84
C LEU A 167 -10.10 -7.89 9.21
N GLY A 168 -10.61 -6.76 9.68
CA GLY A 168 -11.86 -6.21 9.21
C GLY A 168 -11.91 -4.70 9.42
N SER A 169 -13.07 -4.16 9.75
CA SER A 169 -13.27 -2.72 9.96
C SER A 169 -12.70 -2.18 11.28
N SER A 170 -12.32 -3.04 12.20
CA SER A 170 -11.73 -2.64 13.50
C SER A 170 -10.22 -2.51 13.41
N MET A 171 -9.66 -1.49 14.09
CA MET A 171 -8.21 -1.28 14.14
C MET A 171 -7.57 -2.19 15.20
N LYS A 172 -6.66 -3.07 14.75
CA LYS A 172 -5.91 -4.04 15.57
C LYS A 172 -4.40 -3.83 15.50
N SER A 173 -3.91 -3.05 14.53
CA SER A 173 -2.48 -2.78 14.34
C SER A 173 -1.92 -1.87 15.43
N VAL A 174 -0.68 -2.11 15.82
CA VAL A 174 0.04 -1.35 16.86
C VAL A 174 1.04 -0.36 16.29
N GLY A 175 1.29 -0.40 15.00
CA GLY A 175 2.22 0.47 14.29
C GLY A 175 2.29 0.12 12.82
N GLU A 176 3.22 0.75 12.12
CA GLU A 176 3.41 0.57 10.69
C GLU A 176 4.84 0.87 10.29
N VAL A 177 5.27 0.30 9.16
CA VAL A 177 6.51 0.66 8.47
C VAL A 177 6.17 1.21 7.10
N MET A 178 7.04 2.08 6.58
CA MET A 178 6.97 2.57 5.22
C MET A 178 8.28 2.24 4.49
N ALA A 179 8.17 1.59 3.34
CA ALA A 179 9.30 1.28 2.48
C ALA A 179 9.17 1.97 1.13
N ILE A 180 10.29 2.39 0.58
CA ILE A 180 10.39 3.03 -0.73
C ILE A 180 11.25 2.15 -1.64
N GLY A 181 10.79 1.94 -2.87
CA GLY A 181 11.51 1.23 -3.92
C GLY A 181 11.23 1.82 -5.29
N ARG A 182 12.03 1.44 -6.27
CA ARG A 182 11.76 1.81 -7.68
C ARG A 182 10.59 1.03 -8.26
N THR A 183 10.31 -0.14 -7.69
CA THR A 183 9.22 -1.03 -8.08
C THR A 183 8.45 -1.49 -6.84
N PHE A 184 7.23 -1.99 -7.05
CA PHE A 184 6.45 -2.58 -5.96
C PHE A 184 7.16 -3.78 -5.34
N GLU A 185 7.80 -4.64 -6.15
CA GLU A 185 8.55 -5.81 -5.67
C GLU A 185 9.65 -5.38 -4.69
N GLU A 186 10.40 -4.33 -5.02
CA GLU A 186 11.44 -3.80 -4.12
C GLU A 186 10.84 -3.24 -2.83
N ALA A 187 9.78 -2.43 -2.93
CA ALA A 187 9.17 -1.79 -1.79
C ALA A 187 8.54 -2.79 -0.82
N ILE A 188 7.78 -3.77 -1.32
CA ILE A 188 7.12 -4.79 -0.49
C ILE A 188 8.15 -5.67 0.24
N GLN A 189 9.21 -6.10 -0.43
CA GLN A 189 10.29 -6.89 0.16
C GLN A 189 10.98 -6.14 1.30
N LYS A 190 11.32 -4.87 1.08
CA LYS A 190 11.91 -4.01 2.12
C LYS A 190 10.97 -3.84 3.32
N GLY A 191 9.69 -3.55 3.06
CA GLY A 191 8.69 -3.35 4.11
C GLY A 191 8.49 -4.59 4.97
N LEU A 192 8.37 -5.78 4.35
CA LEU A 192 8.20 -7.04 5.06
C LEU A 192 9.39 -7.37 5.97
N ARG A 193 10.61 -7.02 5.57
CA ARG A 193 11.78 -7.16 6.46
C ARG A 193 11.78 -6.19 7.63
N MET A 194 11.33 -4.95 7.38
CA MET A 194 11.34 -3.88 8.38
C MET A 194 10.31 -4.07 9.49
N ILE A 195 9.25 -4.85 9.23
CA ILE A 195 8.14 -5.01 10.19
C ILE A 195 8.55 -5.73 11.48
N GLY A 196 9.73 -6.37 11.50
CA GLY A 196 10.32 -6.93 12.72
C GLY A 196 9.62 -8.17 13.27
N GLN A 197 9.01 -8.98 12.39
CA GLN A 197 8.35 -10.26 12.76
C GLN A 197 9.18 -11.49 12.39
N GLY A 198 10.51 -11.35 12.24
CA GLY A 198 11.41 -12.45 11.86
C GLY A 198 11.34 -12.83 10.39
N MET A 199 10.60 -12.07 9.57
CA MET A 199 10.42 -12.37 8.14
C MET A 199 11.50 -11.69 7.29
N HIS A 200 12.05 -12.42 6.32
CA HIS A 200 13.11 -11.93 5.46
C HIS A 200 12.63 -11.29 4.14
N GLY A 201 11.35 -10.98 4.03
CA GLY A 201 10.68 -10.45 2.84
C GLY A 201 9.54 -11.36 2.38
N PHE A 202 9.15 -11.24 1.12
CA PHE A 202 8.13 -12.11 0.50
C PHE A 202 8.78 -13.41 0.03
N VAL A 203 9.16 -14.25 0.98
CA VAL A 203 9.72 -15.57 0.76
C VAL A 203 9.05 -16.57 1.70
N GLU A 204 9.24 -17.86 1.46
CA GLU A 204 8.66 -18.88 2.31
C GLU A 204 9.14 -18.72 3.75
N ASN A 205 8.17 -18.72 4.66
CA ASN A 205 8.40 -18.76 6.10
C ASN A 205 8.15 -20.20 6.58
N LYS A 206 9.21 -20.90 6.87
CA LYS A 206 9.16 -22.31 7.30
C LYS A 206 8.36 -22.53 8.58
N GLU A 207 8.25 -21.48 9.41
CA GLU A 207 7.51 -21.52 10.69
C GLU A 207 5.99 -21.39 10.52
N LEU A 208 5.50 -20.99 9.33
CA LEU A 208 4.09 -20.82 9.07
C LEU A 208 3.44 -22.16 8.69
N VAL A 209 2.86 -22.83 9.67
CA VAL A 209 2.04 -24.03 9.43
C VAL A 209 0.65 -23.60 8.98
N ILE A 210 0.22 -24.04 7.79
CA ILE A 210 -1.10 -23.78 7.23
C ILE A 210 -1.69 -25.13 6.84
N GLU A 211 -2.80 -25.50 7.48
CA GLU A 211 -3.50 -26.75 7.23
C GLU A 211 -4.38 -26.65 5.97
N ASP A 212 -5.06 -25.52 5.79
CA ASP A 212 -5.96 -25.25 4.66
C ASP A 212 -5.58 -23.89 4.03
N ILE A 213 -4.93 -23.95 2.87
CA ILE A 213 -4.48 -22.78 2.12
C ILE A 213 -5.67 -21.97 1.60
N ASP A 214 -6.71 -22.62 1.08
CA ASP A 214 -7.88 -21.95 0.53
C ASP A 214 -8.60 -21.12 1.58
N LYS A 215 -8.82 -21.72 2.76
CA LYS A 215 -9.41 -21.01 3.90
C LYS A 215 -8.56 -19.84 4.33
N ALA A 216 -7.25 -20.06 4.49
CA ALA A 216 -6.31 -19.02 4.93
C ALA A 216 -6.16 -17.86 3.91
N LEU A 217 -6.42 -18.11 2.62
CA LEU A 217 -6.48 -17.06 1.59
C LEU A 217 -7.79 -16.26 1.68
N ARG A 218 -8.93 -16.92 1.93
CA ARG A 218 -10.25 -16.25 2.04
C ARG A 218 -10.38 -15.39 3.29
N GLU A 219 -9.80 -15.84 4.40
CA GLU A 219 -9.85 -15.16 5.68
C GLU A 219 -8.65 -14.17 5.80
N PRO A 220 -8.89 -12.84 5.78
CA PRO A 220 -7.81 -11.87 5.88
C PRO A 220 -7.25 -11.83 7.30
N THR A 221 -6.02 -12.31 7.48
CA THR A 221 -5.31 -12.25 8.76
C THR A 221 -4.01 -11.47 8.62
N ASP A 222 -3.39 -11.16 9.77
CA ASP A 222 -2.06 -10.56 9.84
C ASP A 222 -0.95 -11.39 9.14
N LYS A 223 -1.26 -12.62 8.71
CA LYS A 223 -0.36 -13.54 8.02
C LYS A 223 -0.69 -13.75 6.54
N ARG A 224 -1.80 -13.17 6.03
CA ARG A 224 -2.27 -13.44 4.67
C ARG A 224 -1.21 -13.23 3.59
N ILE A 225 -0.37 -12.19 3.71
CA ILE A 225 0.72 -11.96 2.75
C ILE A 225 1.68 -13.16 2.64
N PHE A 226 1.96 -13.85 3.74
CA PHE A 226 2.81 -15.04 3.76
C PHE A 226 2.07 -16.30 3.34
N VAL A 227 0.73 -16.35 3.55
CA VAL A 227 -0.14 -17.40 2.98
C VAL A 227 -0.09 -17.35 1.46
N ILE A 228 -0.15 -16.15 0.86
CA ILE A 228 -0.02 -15.94 -0.58
C ILE A 228 1.32 -16.49 -1.09
N SER A 229 2.43 -16.21 -0.41
CA SER A 229 3.75 -16.76 -0.75
C SER A 229 3.73 -18.30 -0.75
N LYS A 230 3.14 -18.90 0.28
CA LYS A 230 3.03 -20.36 0.39
C LYS A 230 2.12 -20.97 -0.70
N ALA A 231 1.00 -20.30 -1.00
CA ALA A 231 0.10 -20.73 -2.08
C ALA A 231 0.81 -20.72 -3.45
N MET A 232 1.52 -19.65 -3.77
CA MET A 232 2.30 -19.54 -5.02
C MET A 232 3.36 -20.65 -5.12
N ARG A 233 4.04 -20.96 -4.02
CA ARG A 233 5.01 -22.07 -3.97
C ARG A 233 4.33 -23.44 -4.13
N ALA A 234 3.12 -23.60 -3.64
CA ALA A 234 2.32 -24.81 -3.81
C ALA A 234 1.71 -24.95 -5.22
N GLY A 235 1.95 -23.97 -6.11
CA GLY A 235 1.51 -24.00 -7.51
C GLY A 235 0.17 -23.32 -7.78
N TYR A 236 -0.38 -22.57 -6.83
CA TYR A 236 -1.56 -21.75 -7.09
C TYR A 236 -1.24 -20.67 -8.12
N THR A 237 -2.15 -20.52 -9.09
CA THR A 237 -2.06 -19.46 -10.10
C THR A 237 -2.51 -18.11 -9.54
N VAL A 238 -2.13 -17.03 -10.22
CA VAL A 238 -2.60 -15.67 -9.90
C VAL A 238 -4.13 -15.61 -9.92
N ASP A 239 -4.78 -16.25 -10.88
CA ASP A 239 -6.25 -16.28 -10.98
C ASP A 239 -6.89 -16.99 -9.78
N GLN A 240 -6.37 -18.14 -9.36
CA GLN A 240 -6.86 -18.86 -8.20
C GLN A 240 -6.74 -18.05 -6.91
N ILE A 241 -5.59 -17.37 -6.71
CA ILE A 241 -5.37 -16.53 -5.55
C ILE A 241 -6.29 -15.29 -5.59
N HIS A 242 -6.45 -14.68 -6.77
CA HIS A 242 -7.37 -13.57 -6.97
C HIS A 242 -8.82 -13.99 -6.62
N ASP A 243 -9.26 -15.12 -7.10
CA ASP A 243 -10.63 -15.60 -6.85
C ASP A 243 -10.93 -15.81 -5.36
N LEU A 244 -9.94 -16.25 -4.61
CA LEU A 244 -10.06 -16.47 -3.16
C LEU A 244 -9.93 -15.20 -2.33
N THR A 245 -9.04 -14.28 -2.74
CA THR A 245 -8.68 -13.09 -1.96
C THR A 245 -9.33 -11.80 -2.44
N LYS A 246 -9.69 -11.74 -3.73
CA LYS A 246 -10.09 -10.53 -4.46
C LYS A 246 -9.00 -9.44 -4.52
N ILE A 247 -7.76 -9.77 -4.19
CA ILE A 247 -6.62 -8.88 -4.40
C ILE A 247 -6.39 -8.72 -5.90
N ASP A 248 -6.10 -7.49 -6.35
CA ASP A 248 -5.91 -7.20 -7.77
C ASP A 248 -4.78 -8.05 -8.36
N LYS A 249 -5.03 -8.60 -9.56
CA LYS A 249 -4.08 -9.48 -10.25
C LYS A 249 -2.73 -8.82 -10.51
N TRP A 250 -2.72 -7.51 -10.72
CA TRP A 250 -1.46 -6.77 -10.90
C TRP A 250 -0.52 -6.95 -9.70
N PHE A 251 -1.02 -6.82 -8.48
CA PHE A 251 -0.22 -7.05 -7.27
C PHE A 251 0.24 -8.49 -7.17
N LEU A 252 -0.65 -9.44 -7.47
CA LEU A 252 -0.32 -10.87 -7.42
C LEU A 252 0.72 -11.25 -8.46
N ASP A 253 0.67 -10.68 -9.68
CA ASP A 253 1.70 -10.86 -10.70
C ASP A 253 3.07 -10.33 -10.25
N LYS A 254 3.10 -9.17 -9.58
CA LYS A 254 4.34 -8.62 -9.00
C LYS A 254 4.91 -9.51 -7.90
N LEU A 255 4.07 -10.07 -7.05
CA LEU A 255 4.48 -11.06 -6.06
C LEU A 255 4.98 -12.36 -6.71
N MET A 256 4.35 -12.80 -7.79
CA MET A 256 4.77 -13.97 -8.56
C MET A 256 6.18 -13.77 -9.16
N ASN A 257 6.52 -12.56 -9.63
CA ASN A 257 7.88 -12.23 -10.09
C ASN A 257 8.94 -12.48 -9.00
N ILE A 258 8.63 -12.12 -7.75
CA ILE A 258 9.51 -12.37 -6.60
C ILE A 258 9.66 -13.89 -6.39
N MET A 259 8.54 -14.62 -6.43
CA MET A 259 8.55 -16.09 -6.23
C MET A 259 9.34 -16.82 -7.30
N GLN A 260 9.21 -16.39 -8.57
CA GLN A 260 9.98 -16.98 -9.68
C GLN A 260 11.49 -16.76 -9.49
N THR A 261 11.90 -15.54 -9.16
CA THR A 261 13.31 -15.24 -8.86
C THR A 261 13.83 -16.04 -7.65
N SER A 262 12.99 -16.16 -6.59
CA SER A 262 13.32 -16.97 -5.43
C SER A 262 13.53 -18.45 -5.79
N LYS A 263 12.69 -19.00 -6.68
CA LYS A 263 12.80 -20.37 -7.18
C LYS A 263 14.09 -20.57 -7.98
N GLU A 264 14.41 -19.65 -8.89
CA GLU A 264 15.64 -19.72 -9.69
C GLU A 264 16.90 -19.65 -8.81
N LEU A 265 16.92 -18.78 -7.80
CA LEU A 265 18.01 -18.69 -6.83
C LEU A 265 18.18 -20.01 -6.05
N HIS A 266 17.08 -20.60 -5.62
CA HIS A 266 17.09 -21.87 -4.90
C HIS A 266 17.57 -23.04 -5.77
N GLU A 267 17.08 -23.13 -7.01
CA GLU A 267 17.52 -24.16 -7.97
C GLU A 267 19.00 -24.01 -8.30
N TRP A 268 19.47 -22.77 -8.45
CA TRP A 268 20.89 -22.51 -8.66
C TRP A 268 21.72 -22.93 -7.45
N GLY A 269 21.31 -22.54 -6.23
CA GLY A 269 22.00 -22.87 -4.98
C GLY A 269 22.12 -24.38 -4.70
N ASN A 270 21.11 -25.17 -5.11
CA ASN A 270 21.16 -26.63 -4.98
C ASN A 270 22.23 -27.29 -5.86
N ASN A 271 22.65 -26.63 -6.94
CA ASN A 271 23.61 -27.17 -7.91
C ASN A 271 24.99 -26.51 -7.82
N HIS A 272 25.20 -25.51 -6.98
CA HIS A 272 26.44 -24.76 -6.88
C HIS A 272 26.79 -24.47 -5.41
N THR A 273 28.08 -24.48 -5.10
CA THR A 273 28.57 -24.25 -3.73
C THR A 273 29.26 -22.91 -3.53
N GLN A 274 29.52 -22.17 -4.60
CA GLN A 274 30.26 -20.92 -4.54
C GLN A 274 29.42 -19.77 -5.09
N LEU A 275 29.03 -18.83 -4.25
CA LEU A 275 28.24 -17.64 -4.61
C LEU A 275 28.91 -16.80 -5.73
N SER A 276 30.24 -16.84 -5.83
CA SER A 276 30.97 -16.14 -6.89
C SER A 276 30.61 -16.59 -8.32
N GLN A 277 29.99 -17.76 -8.46
CA GLN A 277 29.53 -18.33 -9.74
C GLN A 277 28.08 -17.94 -10.07
N LEU A 278 27.37 -17.23 -9.18
CA LEU A 278 26.00 -16.81 -9.43
C LEU A 278 25.95 -15.92 -10.68
N PRO A 279 25.05 -16.23 -11.66
CA PRO A 279 24.88 -15.39 -12.84
C PRO A 279 24.59 -13.94 -12.49
N LYS A 280 25.34 -13.02 -13.11
CA LYS A 280 25.23 -11.58 -12.79
C LYS A 280 23.82 -11.01 -13.05
N ASP A 281 23.16 -11.49 -14.10
CA ASP A 281 21.79 -11.10 -14.46
C ASP A 281 20.77 -11.56 -13.41
N LEU A 282 20.90 -12.78 -12.90
CA LEU A 282 20.07 -13.31 -11.81
C LEU A 282 20.29 -12.51 -10.51
N LEU A 283 21.53 -12.27 -10.14
CA LEU A 283 21.88 -11.44 -8.99
C LEU A 283 21.32 -10.03 -9.14
N TYR A 284 21.50 -9.40 -10.32
CA TYR A 284 21.02 -8.06 -10.60
C TYR A 284 19.50 -7.99 -10.51
N ARG A 285 18.78 -8.95 -11.11
CA ARG A 285 17.30 -9.05 -11.02
C ARG A 285 16.84 -9.20 -9.57
N ALA A 286 17.44 -10.11 -8.80
CA ALA A 286 17.13 -10.31 -7.40
C ALA A 286 17.32 -9.02 -6.59
N LYS A 287 18.46 -8.33 -6.76
CA LYS A 287 18.72 -7.07 -6.05
C LYS A 287 17.72 -5.98 -6.42
N ARG A 288 17.33 -5.86 -7.69
CA ARG A 288 16.29 -4.91 -8.14
C ARG A 288 14.89 -5.24 -7.63
N GLN A 289 14.61 -6.51 -7.37
CA GLN A 289 13.36 -6.95 -6.73
C GLN A 289 13.43 -6.90 -5.18
N GLY A 290 14.49 -6.33 -4.63
CA GLY A 290 14.60 -6.08 -3.20
C GLY A 290 15.07 -7.25 -2.35
N PHE A 291 15.62 -8.30 -2.93
CA PHE A 291 16.24 -9.39 -2.17
C PHE A 291 17.41 -8.89 -1.32
N SER A 292 17.44 -9.26 -0.06
CA SER A 292 18.59 -9.03 0.82
C SER A 292 19.73 -9.99 0.49
N ASP A 293 20.94 -9.71 1.00
CA ASP A 293 22.06 -10.63 0.86
C ASP A 293 21.78 -11.97 1.56
N PHE A 294 20.99 -11.96 2.61
CA PHE A 294 20.56 -13.17 3.33
C PHE A 294 19.62 -14.05 2.49
N GLN A 295 18.83 -13.45 1.58
CA GLN A 295 17.89 -14.19 0.73
C GLN A 295 18.56 -14.75 -0.53
N VAL A 296 19.70 -14.20 -0.93
CA VAL A 296 20.53 -14.66 -2.06
C VAL A 296 21.51 -15.71 -1.62
#